data_b3a580f3680640a159b8c679036bf95e
#
_entry.id   b3a580f3680640a159b8c679036bf95e
#
_cell.length_a   1.000
_cell.length_b   1.000
_cell.length_c   1.000
_cell.angle_alpha   90.00
_cell.angle_beta   90.00
_cell.angle_gamma   90.00
#
_symmetry.space_group_name_H-M   'P 1'
#
loop_
_entity.id
_entity.type
_entity.pdbx_description
1 polymer ?
#
loop_
_entity_poly.entity_id
_entity_poly.type
_entity_poly.pdbx_seq_one_letter_code
_entity_poly.pdbx_strand_id
1 'polypeptide(L)'
;MRLRLETSRLVVRDYRAADLDDVAEILADPAVFWWVKEPFTRERARSWLDEEMSLTARDGTGRRAIALRSTGKVIGGAGLVWRDLETGREIELGYHLHRAYWGQGYATEAGAAWLERARTLGLRRIVSLIYVDNPRSEAVARRLGMSPERELLWAGLPHRMWSLRLGGRAAG
;
A
#
# COMPACT_ATOMS: atom_id res chain seq x y z
N MET A 1 1.10 -16.24 -11.67
CA MET A 1 1.23 -16.87 -10.30
C MET A 1 0.56 -15.95 -9.30
N ARG A 2 -0.37 -16.43 -8.49
CA ARG A 2 -1.06 -15.59 -7.49
C ARG A 2 -0.08 -15.18 -6.38
N LEU A 3 -0.08 -13.89 -6.03
CA LEU A 3 0.76 -13.40 -4.95
C LEU A 3 0.22 -13.86 -3.60
N ARG A 4 1.12 -14.33 -2.74
CA ARG A 4 0.85 -14.62 -1.34
C ARG A 4 2.12 -14.38 -0.52
N LEU A 5 2.10 -13.34 0.32
CA LEU A 5 3.16 -13.06 1.30
C LEU A 5 2.59 -13.34 2.68
N GLU A 6 3.29 -14.13 3.46
CA GLU A 6 2.87 -14.47 4.82
C GLU A 6 3.82 -13.85 5.84
N THR A 7 3.24 -13.32 6.90
CA THR A 7 3.94 -12.78 8.05
C THR A 7 3.44 -13.46 9.34
N SER A 8 3.85 -12.98 10.49
CA SER A 8 3.37 -13.54 11.77
C SER A 8 1.85 -13.39 11.95
N ARG A 9 1.27 -12.27 11.54
CA ARG A 9 -0.15 -11.94 11.78
C ARG A 9 -0.97 -11.77 10.50
N LEU A 10 -0.31 -11.60 9.33
CA LEU A 10 -0.95 -11.19 8.10
C LEU A 10 -0.73 -12.20 6.96
N VAL A 11 -1.69 -12.19 6.04
CA VAL A 11 -1.53 -12.70 4.68
C VAL A 11 -1.78 -11.54 3.73
N VAL A 12 -0.76 -11.16 2.95
CA VAL A 12 -0.93 -10.22 1.83
C VAL A 12 -1.15 -11.04 0.57
N ARG A 13 -2.29 -10.85 -0.07
CA ARG A 13 -2.72 -11.65 -1.22
C ARG A 13 -3.50 -10.83 -2.25
N ASP A 14 -3.64 -11.36 -3.44
CA ASP A 14 -4.51 -10.77 -4.44
C ASP A 14 -5.93 -10.59 -3.87
N TYR A 15 -6.58 -9.47 -4.25
CA TYR A 15 -7.99 -9.25 -3.92
C TYR A 15 -8.88 -10.29 -4.59
N ARG A 16 -10.05 -10.52 -4.00
CA ARG A 16 -11.11 -11.39 -4.50
C ARG A 16 -12.44 -10.65 -4.48
N ALA A 17 -13.36 -11.02 -5.33
CA ALA A 17 -14.71 -10.43 -5.33
C ALA A 17 -15.41 -10.58 -3.97
N ALA A 18 -15.11 -11.66 -3.23
CA ALA A 18 -15.64 -11.89 -1.88
C ALA A 18 -15.11 -10.91 -0.81
N ASP A 19 -14.07 -10.12 -1.11
CA ASP A 19 -13.53 -9.14 -0.18
C ASP A 19 -14.33 -7.81 -0.18
N LEU A 20 -15.37 -7.72 -1.01
CA LEU A 20 -16.10 -6.46 -1.23
C LEU A 20 -16.68 -5.85 0.05
N ASP A 21 -17.17 -6.64 0.99
CA ASP A 21 -17.78 -6.11 2.22
C ASP A 21 -16.71 -5.42 3.09
N ASP A 22 -15.59 -6.08 3.31
CA ASP A 22 -14.46 -5.50 4.05
C ASP A 22 -13.89 -4.27 3.32
N VAL A 23 -13.73 -4.33 2.00
CA VAL A 23 -13.22 -3.22 1.18
C VAL A 23 -14.16 -2.03 1.23
N ALA A 24 -15.47 -2.25 1.11
CA ALA A 24 -16.47 -1.17 1.17
C ALA A 24 -16.47 -0.49 2.54
N GLU A 25 -16.35 -1.23 3.63
CA GLU A 25 -16.22 -0.68 4.99
C GLU A 25 -14.99 0.23 5.11
N ILE A 26 -13.84 -0.21 4.58
CA ILE A 26 -12.59 0.56 4.63
C ILE A 26 -12.67 1.84 3.79
N LEU A 27 -13.19 1.74 2.56
CA LEU A 27 -13.24 2.86 1.62
C LEU A 27 -14.29 3.91 2.01
N ALA A 28 -15.34 3.50 2.72
CA ALA A 28 -16.36 4.41 3.21
C ALA A 28 -15.92 5.27 4.40
N ASP A 29 -14.81 4.91 5.09
CA ASP A 29 -14.34 5.67 6.26
C ASP A 29 -13.60 6.94 5.81
N PRO A 30 -14.16 8.14 6.08
CA PRO A 30 -13.52 9.41 5.71
C PRO A 30 -12.20 9.66 6.44
N ALA A 31 -11.92 8.97 7.54
CA ALA A 31 -10.63 9.07 8.20
C ALA A 31 -9.53 8.30 7.44
N VAL A 32 -9.90 7.28 6.68
CA VAL A 32 -8.97 6.49 5.85
C VAL A 32 -8.75 7.15 4.49
N PHE A 33 -9.84 7.63 3.85
CA PHE A 33 -9.83 8.27 2.53
C PHE A 33 -10.26 9.74 2.62
N TRP A 34 -9.66 10.50 3.52
CA TRP A 34 -9.98 11.90 3.86
C TRP A 34 -9.87 12.88 2.69
N TRP A 35 -9.11 12.57 1.63
CA TRP A 35 -8.96 13.41 0.43
C TRP A 35 -10.10 13.24 -0.58
N VAL A 36 -10.99 12.27 -0.36
CA VAL A 36 -12.15 12.04 -1.22
C VAL A 36 -13.31 12.89 -0.71
N LYS A 37 -13.88 13.74 -1.59
CA LYS A 37 -14.96 14.67 -1.20
C LYS A 37 -16.20 13.96 -0.67
N GLU A 38 -16.53 12.81 -1.26
CA GLU A 38 -17.69 11.99 -0.87
C GLU A 38 -17.24 10.58 -0.49
N PRO A 39 -17.74 10.01 0.61
CA PRO A 39 -17.47 8.63 0.97
C PRO A 39 -17.75 7.67 -0.19
N PHE A 40 -17.01 6.60 -0.27
CA PHE A 40 -17.28 5.58 -1.26
C PHE A 40 -18.63 4.91 -0.99
N THR A 41 -19.50 4.87 -2.01
CA THR A 41 -20.64 3.96 -2.01
C THR A 41 -20.17 2.53 -2.25
N ARG A 42 -21.04 1.56 -1.99
CA ARG A 42 -20.72 0.15 -2.26
C ARG A 42 -20.41 -0.11 -3.74
N GLU A 43 -21.09 0.58 -4.65
CA GLU A 43 -20.85 0.48 -6.09
C GLU A 43 -19.47 1.03 -6.46
N ARG A 44 -19.09 2.17 -5.90
CA ARG A 44 -17.74 2.75 -6.09
C ARG A 44 -16.66 1.84 -5.50
N ALA A 45 -16.91 1.21 -4.35
CA ALA A 45 -16.00 0.27 -3.74
C ALA A 45 -15.84 -1.00 -4.60
N ARG A 46 -16.92 -1.48 -5.23
CA ARG A 46 -16.84 -2.58 -6.20
C ARG A 46 -15.99 -2.20 -7.41
N SER A 47 -16.25 -1.03 -8.01
CA SER A 47 -15.48 -0.56 -9.17
C SER A 47 -13.97 -0.43 -8.83
N TRP A 48 -13.66 0.09 -7.65
CA TRP A 48 -12.28 0.18 -7.17
C TRP A 48 -11.65 -1.21 -6.99
N LEU A 49 -12.37 -2.16 -6.41
CA LEU A 49 -11.91 -3.53 -6.22
C LEU A 49 -11.66 -4.23 -7.55
N ASP A 50 -12.56 -4.08 -8.52
CA ASP A 50 -12.45 -4.66 -9.87
C ASP A 50 -11.23 -4.05 -10.62
N GLU A 51 -10.96 -2.75 -10.44
CA GLU A 51 -9.77 -2.09 -10.97
C GLU A 51 -8.47 -2.66 -10.39
N GLU A 52 -8.37 -2.79 -9.06
CA GLU A 52 -7.18 -3.37 -8.42
C GLU A 52 -6.96 -4.84 -8.83
N MET A 53 -8.03 -5.61 -8.98
CA MET A 53 -7.96 -6.98 -9.51
C MET A 53 -7.48 -7.01 -10.96
N SER A 54 -7.95 -6.07 -11.79
CA SER A 54 -7.56 -5.93 -13.20
C SER A 54 -6.09 -5.53 -13.35
N LEU A 55 -5.63 -4.52 -12.59
CA LEU A 55 -4.21 -4.11 -12.56
C LEU A 55 -3.31 -5.28 -12.20
N THR A 56 -3.71 -6.05 -11.20
CA THR A 56 -3.00 -7.25 -10.78
C THR A 56 -2.87 -8.28 -11.90
N ALA A 57 -3.96 -8.53 -12.62
CA ALA A 57 -3.99 -9.52 -13.69
C ALA A 57 -3.17 -9.08 -14.91
N ARG A 58 -3.18 -7.75 -15.23
CA ARG A 58 -2.57 -7.20 -16.43
C ARG A 58 -1.04 -7.11 -16.33
N ASP A 59 -0.53 -6.54 -15.23
CA ASP A 59 0.90 -6.18 -15.12
C ASP A 59 1.55 -6.52 -13.77
N GLY A 60 0.80 -7.16 -12.88
CA GLY A 60 1.28 -7.57 -11.57
C GLY A 60 1.47 -6.42 -10.57
N THR A 61 1.10 -5.19 -10.94
CA THR A 61 1.13 -4.02 -10.05
C THR A 61 -0.18 -3.85 -9.28
N GLY A 62 -0.32 -2.76 -8.54
CA GLY A 62 -1.51 -2.48 -7.75
C GLY A 62 -1.41 -2.96 -6.31
N ARG A 63 -2.42 -2.58 -5.53
CA ARG A 63 -2.51 -2.98 -4.14
C ARG A 63 -3.04 -4.40 -4.00
N ARG A 64 -2.68 -5.05 -2.92
CA ARG A 64 -3.13 -6.39 -2.52
C ARG A 64 -3.83 -6.31 -1.18
N ALA A 65 -4.77 -7.19 -0.95
CA ALA A 65 -5.45 -7.30 0.33
C ALA A 65 -4.48 -7.64 1.46
N ILE A 66 -4.55 -6.90 2.55
CA ILE A 66 -3.96 -7.26 3.83
C ILE A 66 -5.03 -7.97 4.64
N ALA A 67 -4.91 -9.26 4.83
CA ALA A 67 -5.86 -10.06 5.59
C ALA A 67 -5.24 -10.57 6.90
N LEU A 68 -6.02 -10.61 7.97
CA LEU A 68 -5.61 -11.25 9.22
C LEU A 68 -5.49 -12.77 9.02
N ARG A 69 -4.39 -13.37 9.47
CA ARG A 69 -4.21 -14.82 9.41
C ARG A 69 -5.24 -15.57 10.26
N SER A 70 -5.64 -15.00 11.39
CA SER A 70 -6.55 -15.61 12.35
C SER A 70 -7.98 -15.75 11.84
N THR A 71 -8.45 -14.80 11.03
CA THR A 71 -9.87 -14.74 10.63
C THR A 71 -10.08 -14.68 9.12
N GLY A 72 -9.04 -14.31 8.35
CA GLY A 72 -9.17 -14.03 6.93
C GLY A 72 -9.79 -12.67 6.60
N LYS A 73 -10.24 -11.88 7.62
CA LYS A 73 -10.80 -10.55 7.41
C LYS A 73 -9.78 -9.64 6.73
N VAL A 74 -10.20 -8.94 5.68
CA VAL A 74 -9.39 -7.91 5.02
C VAL A 74 -9.44 -6.64 5.86
N ILE A 75 -8.27 -6.19 6.29
CA ILE A 75 -8.11 -5.01 7.16
C ILE A 75 -7.46 -3.83 6.43
N GLY A 76 -7.12 -3.97 5.16
CA GLY A 76 -6.49 -2.92 4.37
C GLY A 76 -5.93 -3.42 3.06
N GLY A 77 -5.10 -2.57 2.46
CA GLY A 77 -4.37 -2.88 1.24
C GLY A 77 -2.95 -2.32 1.26
N ALA A 78 -2.02 -3.03 0.65
CA ALA A 78 -0.66 -2.55 0.38
C ALA A 78 -0.14 -3.12 -0.93
N GLY A 79 0.76 -2.39 -1.59
CA GLY A 79 1.33 -2.87 -2.84
C GLY A 79 2.38 -1.95 -3.43
N LEU A 80 3.02 -2.46 -4.47
CA LEU A 80 3.96 -1.72 -5.28
C LEU A 80 3.22 -1.19 -6.52
N VAL A 81 3.26 0.13 -6.72
CA VAL A 81 2.56 0.82 -7.79
C VAL A 81 3.53 1.74 -8.53
N TRP A 82 3.57 1.63 -9.85
CA TRP A 82 4.35 2.56 -10.65
C TRP A 82 3.71 3.96 -10.63
N ARG A 83 4.56 4.98 -10.44
CA ARG A 83 4.17 6.39 -10.49
C ARG A 83 5.03 7.13 -11.48
N ASP A 84 4.38 7.83 -12.39
CA ASP A 84 5.05 8.77 -13.28
C ASP A 84 5.06 10.14 -12.58
N LEU A 85 6.24 10.54 -12.11
CA LEU A 85 6.49 11.81 -11.44
C LEU A 85 7.25 12.73 -12.39
N GLU A 86 7.25 14.04 -12.14
CA GLU A 86 8.02 15.02 -12.93
C GLU A 86 9.52 14.65 -13.05
N THR A 87 10.05 13.95 -12.08
CA THR A 87 11.45 13.53 -12.00
C THR A 87 11.73 12.16 -12.57
N GLY A 88 10.73 11.52 -13.15
CA GLY A 88 10.84 10.19 -13.74
C GLY A 88 9.91 9.16 -13.08
N ARG A 89 10.00 7.95 -13.57
CA ARG A 89 9.16 6.84 -13.13
C ARG A 89 9.73 6.20 -11.87
N GLU A 90 8.94 6.18 -10.80
CA GLU A 90 9.28 5.59 -9.50
C GLU A 90 8.32 4.45 -9.16
N ILE A 91 8.78 3.52 -8.33
CA ILE A 91 7.89 2.49 -7.78
C ILE A 91 7.55 2.82 -6.33
N GLU A 92 6.26 3.04 -6.07
CA GLU A 92 5.73 3.42 -4.78
C GLU A 92 5.29 2.19 -3.98
N LEU A 93 5.68 2.13 -2.71
CA LEU A 93 5.03 1.31 -1.71
C LEU A 93 3.89 2.14 -1.10
N GLY A 94 2.66 1.83 -1.52
CA GLY A 94 1.43 2.44 -0.97
C GLY A 94 0.71 1.47 -0.03
N TYR A 95 0.08 2.00 1.02
CA TYR A 95 -0.71 1.21 1.97
C TYR A 95 -1.83 2.03 2.60
N HIS A 96 -2.89 1.35 3.00
CA HIS A 96 -3.97 1.88 3.82
C HIS A 96 -4.53 0.76 4.72
N LEU A 97 -5.09 1.14 5.86
CA LEU A 97 -5.70 0.22 6.81
C LEU A 97 -7.04 0.76 7.29
N HIS A 98 -7.96 -0.12 7.57
CA HIS A 98 -9.16 0.16 8.35
C HIS A 98 -8.77 0.77 9.70
N ARG A 99 -9.46 1.84 10.11
CA ARG A 99 -9.12 2.66 11.29
C ARG A 99 -8.99 1.87 12.58
N ALA A 100 -9.81 0.85 12.79
CA ALA A 100 -9.76 0.00 13.98
C ALA A 100 -8.43 -0.77 14.14
N TYR A 101 -7.62 -0.85 13.08
CA TYR A 101 -6.34 -1.56 13.10
C TYR A 101 -5.12 -0.63 13.08
N TRP A 102 -5.32 0.68 13.24
CA TRP A 102 -4.23 1.63 13.34
C TRP A 102 -3.47 1.50 14.67
N GLY A 103 -2.20 1.89 14.69
CA GLY A 103 -1.36 1.88 15.88
C GLY A 103 -0.87 0.50 16.33
N GLN A 104 -1.27 -0.58 15.65
CA GLN A 104 -0.95 -1.96 16.04
C GLN A 104 0.22 -2.57 15.22
N GLY A 105 0.87 -1.77 14.38
CA GLY A 105 2.04 -2.21 13.61
C GLY A 105 1.73 -2.96 12.30
N TYR A 106 0.48 -3.18 11.94
CA TYR A 106 0.10 -3.95 10.75
C TYR A 106 0.60 -3.32 9.44
N ALA A 107 0.57 -1.99 9.30
CA ALA A 107 1.10 -1.32 8.11
C ALA A 107 2.62 -1.53 7.97
N THR A 108 3.36 -1.47 9.07
CA THR A 108 4.80 -1.74 9.09
C THR A 108 5.09 -3.19 8.73
N GLU A 109 4.32 -4.14 9.28
CA GLU A 109 4.47 -5.57 9.00
C GLU A 109 4.20 -5.90 7.53
N ALA A 110 3.11 -5.38 6.96
CA ALA A 110 2.80 -5.54 5.55
C ALA A 110 3.83 -4.85 4.64
N GLY A 111 4.27 -3.65 4.99
CA GLY A 111 5.31 -2.91 4.28
C GLY A 111 6.64 -3.64 4.26
N ALA A 112 7.06 -4.22 5.38
CA ALA A 112 8.29 -5.02 5.47
C ALA A 112 8.24 -6.24 4.53
N ALA A 113 7.10 -6.95 4.48
CA ALA A 113 6.90 -8.06 3.55
C ALA A 113 7.00 -7.61 2.07
N TRP A 114 6.47 -6.44 1.74
CA TRP A 114 6.62 -5.87 0.41
C TRP A 114 8.05 -5.43 0.08
N LEU A 115 8.79 -4.87 1.03
CA LEU A 115 10.20 -4.53 0.82
C LEU A 115 11.05 -5.77 0.58
N GLU A 116 10.79 -6.88 1.29
CA GLU A 116 11.47 -8.14 1.02
C GLU A 116 11.09 -8.68 -0.37
N ARG A 117 9.81 -8.61 -0.75
CA ARG A 117 9.39 -8.95 -2.11
C ARG A 117 10.07 -8.06 -3.17
N ALA A 118 10.18 -6.75 -2.91
CA ALA A 118 10.87 -5.82 -3.80
C ALA A 118 12.35 -6.22 -4.03
N ARG A 119 13.05 -6.66 -2.98
CA ARG A 119 14.42 -7.19 -3.09
C ARG A 119 14.47 -8.44 -3.98
N THR A 120 13.54 -9.37 -3.80
CA THR A 120 13.49 -10.59 -4.63
C THR A 120 13.17 -10.29 -6.10
N LEU A 121 12.50 -9.16 -6.38
CA LEU A 121 12.23 -8.67 -7.74
C LEU A 121 13.41 -7.90 -8.34
N GLY A 122 14.52 -7.72 -7.60
CA GLY A 122 15.69 -6.98 -8.05
C GLY A 122 15.50 -5.46 -8.08
N LEU A 123 14.47 -4.95 -7.41
CA LEU A 123 14.23 -3.51 -7.32
C LEU A 123 15.31 -2.87 -6.43
N ARG A 124 15.87 -1.75 -6.88
CA ARG A 124 16.97 -1.07 -6.19
C ARG A 124 16.52 0.11 -5.34
N ARG A 125 15.32 0.60 -5.58
CA ARG A 125 14.77 1.77 -4.91
C ARG A 125 13.25 1.64 -4.79
N ILE A 126 12.74 2.05 -3.65
CA ILE A 126 11.29 2.18 -3.37
C ILE A 126 11.05 3.57 -2.82
N VAL A 127 9.94 4.18 -3.23
CA VAL A 127 9.45 5.43 -2.65
C VAL A 127 8.10 5.23 -1.96
N SER A 128 7.72 6.19 -1.11
CA SER A 128 6.34 6.35 -0.61
C SER A 128 5.99 7.82 -0.68
N LEU A 129 4.84 8.14 -1.25
CA LEU A 129 4.32 9.50 -1.32
C LEU A 129 3.37 9.72 -0.14
N ILE A 130 3.80 10.49 0.84
CA ILE A 130 3.07 10.69 2.09
C ILE A 130 2.62 12.14 2.17
N TYR A 131 1.31 12.36 2.36
CA TYR A 131 0.77 13.68 2.63
C TYR A 131 1.47 14.32 3.83
N VAL A 132 1.85 15.60 3.71
CA VAL A 132 2.72 16.28 4.69
C VAL A 132 2.15 16.31 6.11
N ASP A 133 0.81 16.29 6.25
CA ASP A 133 0.13 16.24 7.55
C ASP A 133 -0.34 14.82 7.94
N ASN A 134 0.35 13.78 7.45
CA ASN A 134 0.07 12.39 7.83
C ASN A 134 1.22 11.77 8.65
N PRO A 135 1.36 12.16 9.93
CA PRO A 135 2.45 11.68 10.79
C PRO A 135 2.42 10.17 11.03
N ARG A 136 1.23 9.53 10.92
CA ARG A 136 1.10 8.07 11.06
C ARG A 136 1.82 7.34 9.93
N SER A 137 1.60 7.75 8.67
CA SER A 137 2.30 7.18 7.53
C SER A 137 3.81 7.48 7.54
N GLU A 138 4.21 8.68 7.97
CA GLU A 138 5.63 9.00 8.17
C GLU A 138 6.30 8.09 9.22
N ALA A 139 5.60 7.80 10.32
CA ALA A 139 6.11 6.88 11.33
C ALA A 139 6.28 5.45 10.80
N VAL A 140 5.39 5.00 9.91
CA VAL A 140 5.53 3.71 9.22
C VAL A 140 6.75 3.74 8.29
N ALA A 141 6.89 4.78 7.46
CA ALA A 141 8.03 4.93 6.56
C ALA A 141 9.37 4.88 7.32
N ARG A 142 9.50 5.61 8.44
CA ARG A 142 10.70 5.56 9.30
C ARG A 142 10.99 4.15 9.81
N ARG A 143 9.96 3.43 10.31
CA ARG A 143 10.15 2.05 10.80
C ARG A 143 10.56 1.08 9.70
N LEU A 144 10.18 1.36 8.46
CA LEU A 144 10.60 0.62 7.28
C LEU A 144 12.03 0.99 6.80
N GLY A 145 12.69 1.95 7.46
CA GLY A 145 14.03 2.41 7.11
C GLY A 145 14.07 3.43 5.97
N MET A 146 12.91 4.00 5.60
CA MET A 146 12.85 5.06 4.61
C MET A 146 13.26 6.41 5.21
N SER A 147 13.79 7.29 4.38
CA SER A 147 14.17 8.67 4.73
C SER A 147 13.42 9.67 3.86
N PRO A 148 13.05 10.84 4.41
CA PRO A 148 12.43 11.90 3.62
C PRO A 148 13.45 12.45 2.62
N GLU A 149 13.00 12.72 1.39
CA GLU A 149 13.88 13.18 0.31
C GLU A 149 13.51 14.57 -0.18
N ARG A 150 12.23 14.80 -0.49
CA ARG A 150 11.74 16.09 -0.99
C ARG A 150 10.22 16.19 -0.87
N GLU A 151 9.71 17.40 -1.01
CA GLU A 151 8.29 17.67 -1.16
C GLU A 151 7.93 17.84 -2.65
N LEU A 152 6.70 17.47 -2.99
CA LEU A 152 6.13 17.57 -4.34
C LEU A 152 4.61 17.69 -4.25
N LEU A 153 3.99 18.16 -5.31
CA LEU A 153 2.54 18.05 -5.45
C LEU A 153 2.18 16.70 -6.07
N TRP A 154 1.30 15.97 -5.39
CA TRP A 154 0.73 14.73 -5.91
C TRP A 154 -0.78 14.77 -5.76
N ALA A 155 -1.51 14.49 -6.86
CA ALA A 155 -2.97 14.59 -6.89
C ALA A 155 -3.51 15.94 -6.37
N GLY A 156 -2.78 17.05 -6.61
CA GLY A 156 -3.15 18.37 -6.17
C GLY A 156 -2.89 18.69 -4.69
N LEU A 157 -2.25 17.79 -3.96
CA LEU A 157 -1.96 17.96 -2.53
C LEU A 157 -0.46 17.87 -2.25
N PRO A 158 0.04 18.60 -1.22
CA PRO A 158 1.45 18.56 -0.84
C PRO A 158 1.80 17.21 -0.22
N HIS A 159 2.76 16.52 -0.82
CA HIS A 159 3.29 15.27 -0.33
C HIS A 159 4.78 15.36 -0.08
N ARG A 160 5.26 14.56 0.86
CA ARG A 160 6.69 14.30 1.04
C ARG A 160 7.01 12.92 0.48
N MET A 161 7.99 12.89 -0.43
CA MET A 161 8.53 11.65 -0.93
C MET A 161 9.53 11.10 0.07
N TRP A 162 9.25 9.91 0.55
CA TRP A 162 10.16 9.10 1.34
C TRP A 162 10.79 8.05 0.45
N SER A 163 12.06 7.74 0.64
CA SER A 163 12.75 6.76 -0.19
C SER A 163 13.59 5.78 0.61
N LEU A 164 13.78 4.59 0.03
CA LEU A 164 14.68 3.56 0.53
C LEU A 164 15.46 2.97 -0.65
N ARG A 165 16.79 2.94 -0.55
CA ARG A 165 17.63 2.14 -1.42
C ARG A 165 17.68 0.71 -0.90
N LEU A 166 17.26 -0.22 -1.73
CA LEU A 166 17.35 -1.64 -1.43
C LEU A 166 18.74 -2.11 -1.85
N GLY A 167 19.58 -2.49 -0.87
CA GLY A 167 20.87 -3.11 -1.17
C GLY A 167 20.65 -4.36 -2.02
N GLY A 168 21.37 -4.51 -3.13
CA GLY A 168 21.42 -5.76 -3.87
C GLY A 168 21.90 -6.87 -2.93
N ARG A 169 21.28 -8.04 -2.94
CA ARG A 169 21.95 -9.24 -2.44
C ARG A 169 23.28 -9.32 -3.20
N ALA A 170 24.39 -9.29 -2.47
CA ALA A 170 25.65 -9.70 -3.08
C ALA A 170 25.38 -11.09 -3.69
N ALA A 171 25.62 -11.20 -5.00
CA ALA A 171 25.63 -12.49 -5.65
C ALA A 171 26.73 -13.30 -4.96
N GLY A 172 26.35 -14.26 -4.16
CA GLY A 172 27.21 -15.31 -3.66
C GLY A 172 27.12 -16.51 -4.59
#